data_55ccacb46957a5bae7c947a67c8310c0
#
_entry.id   55ccacb46957a5bae7c947a67c8310c0
#
_cell.length_a   1.000
_cell.length_b   1.000
_cell.length_c   1.000
_cell.angle_alpha   90.00
_cell.angle_beta   90.00
_cell.angle_gamma   90.00
#
_symmetry.space_group_name_H-M   'P 1'
#
loop_
_entity.id
_entity.type
_entity.pdbx_description
1 polymer ?
#
loop_
_entity_poly.entity_id
_entity_poly.type
_entity_poly.pdbx_seq_one_letter_code
_entity_poly.pdbx_strand_id
1 'polypeptide(L)'
;LDYTATITPKEYRTPQLGFSYNLGYTKTSGLQILKYGALEIKYMIRTTLLSLKELVTGQLGFQNLSGPVGVVDAIGTTYEESKSEGIMMLWMNMLNMAVLLSANLGVMNLLPLPALDGGRLVFLIIEAIRRKPVNREIEGRIHFAGLMAFMVLMVVVMYNDILKIF
;
A
#
# COMPACT_ATOMS: atom_id res chain seq x y z
N LEU A 1 35.74 17.43 -11.33
CA LEU A 1 34.69 18.43 -11.50
C LEU A 1 33.71 18.21 -10.32
N ASP A 2 33.88 19.03 -9.26
CA ASP A 2 32.98 19.03 -8.12
C ASP A 2 31.72 19.81 -8.50
N TYR A 3 30.61 19.10 -8.64
CA TYR A 3 29.30 19.73 -8.81
C TYR A 3 28.69 19.97 -7.43
N THR A 4 28.73 21.20 -6.95
CA THR A 4 27.92 21.64 -5.82
C THR A 4 26.55 22.05 -6.32
N ALA A 5 25.54 21.21 -6.12
CA ALA A 5 24.16 21.56 -6.38
C ALA A 5 23.57 22.24 -5.14
N THR A 6 23.20 23.52 -5.25
CA THR A 6 22.47 24.22 -4.20
C THR A 6 20.99 23.88 -4.33
N ILE A 7 20.48 23.07 -3.41
CA ILE A 7 19.07 22.70 -3.37
C ILE A 7 18.33 23.71 -2.50
N THR A 8 17.48 24.54 -3.10
CA THR A 8 16.54 25.39 -2.36
C THR A 8 15.26 24.60 -2.09
N PRO A 9 14.94 24.27 -0.82
CA PRO A 9 13.69 23.59 -0.51
C PRO A 9 12.50 24.51 -0.85
N LYS A 10 11.56 24.04 -1.67
CA LYS A 10 10.23 24.66 -1.78
C LYS A 10 9.43 24.26 -0.55
N GLU A 11 8.83 25.21 0.14
CA GLU A 11 7.85 24.94 1.19
C GLU A 11 6.62 24.27 0.54
N TYR A 12 6.48 22.97 0.77
CA TYR A 12 5.25 22.23 0.51
C TYR A 12 4.46 22.14 1.82
N ARG A 13 3.13 22.12 1.75
CA ARG A 13 2.26 21.90 2.93
C ARG A 13 2.52 20.55 3.63
N THR A 14 3.14 19.61 2.94
CA THR A 14 3.78 18.41 3.48
C THR A 14 5.26 18.47 3.16
N PRO A 15 6.18 18.13 4.09
CA PRO A 15 7.62 18.19 3.84
C PRO A 15 8.01 17.08 2.85
N GLN A 16 7.85 17.35 1.58
CA GLN A 16 8.38 16.52 0.50
C GLN A 16 9.57 17.24 -0.11
N LEU A 17 10.72 16.61 -0.02
CA LEU A 17 11.88 17.04 -0.81
C LEU A 17 11.56 16.79 -2.28
N GLY A 18 11.44 17.87 -3.07
CA GLY A 18 11.05 17.82 -4.48
C GLY A 18 12.16 17.33 -5.42
N PHE A 19 12.88 16.26 -5.06
CA PHE A 19 13.84 15.61 -5.95
C PHE A 19 13.54 14.12 -6.04
N SER A 20 13.63 13.61 -7.24
CA SER A 20 13.52 12.18 -7.54
C SER A 20 14.93 11.62 -7.74
N TYR A 21 15.30 10.60 -6.97
CA TYR A 21 16.52 9.84 -7.23
C TYR A 21 16.23 8.76 -8.27
N ASN A 22 16.85 8.87 -9.42
CA ASN A 22 16.98 7.74 -10.29
C ASN A 22 18.22 6.95 -9.84
N LEU A 23 18.08 6.15 -8.79
CA LEU A 23 19.11 5.22 -8.36
C LEU A 23 19.15 4.09 -9.39
N GLY A 24 20.14 4.13 -10.28
CA GLY A 24 20.35 3.06 -11.23
C GLY A 24 20.44 1.69 -10.55
N TYR A 25 19.93 0.66 -11.19
CA TYR A 25 20.00 -0.71 -10.69
C TYR A 25 21.45 -1.16 -10.51
N THR A 26 21.82 -1.58 -9.32
CA THR A 26 23.12 -2.17 -9.04
C THR A 26 23.02 -3.69 -9.09
N LYS A 27 23.89 -4.31 -9.91
CA LYS A 27 23.97 -5.77 -9.98
C LYS A 27 24.49 -6.31 -8.65
N THR A 28 23.67 -7.11 -7.98
CA THR A 28 24.00 -7.74 -6.70
C THR A 28 23.94 -9.25 -6.87
N SER A 29 24.83 -9.99 -6.19
CA SER A 29 24.92 -11.45 -6.30
C SER A 29 24.91 -12.14 -4.93
N GLY A 30 24.50 -13.42 -4.92
CA GLY A 30 24.54 -14.27 -3.74
C GLY A 30 23.58 -13.87 -2.61
N LEU A 31 24.00 -14.03 -1.36
CA LEU A 31 23.22 -13.75 -0.16
C LEU A 31 22.78 -12.29 -0.01
N GLN A 32 23.44 -11.37 -0.70
CA GLN A 32 23.08 -9.96 -0.69
C GLN A 32 21.71 -9.72 -1.34
N ILE A 33 21.31 -10.53 -2.32
CA ILE A 33 19.99 -10.45 -2.95
C ILE A 33 18.88 -10.66 -1.91
N LEU A 34 19.03 -11.67 -1.05
CA LEU A 34 18.05 -11.96 0.01
C LEU A 34 17.99 -10.82 1.04
N LYS A 35 19.15 -10.26 1.40
CA LYS A 35 19.21 -9.13 2.32
C LYS A 35 18.50 -7.90 1.75
N TYR A 36 18.76 -7.54 0.50
CA TYR A 36 18.13 -6.39 -0.13
C TYR A 36 16.64 -6.61 -0.38
N GLY A 37 16.22 -7.82 -0.77
CA GLY A 37 14.80 -8.17 -0.89
C GLY A 37 14.06 -8.04 0.45
N ALA A 38 14.65 -8.49 1.55
CA ALA A 38 14.05 -8.34 2.87
C ALA A 38 13.98 -6.86 3.32
N LEU A 39 15.00 -6.05 2.98
CA LEU A 39 14.98 -4.60 3.26
C LEU A 39 13.90 -3.89 2.44
N GLU A 40 13.73 -4.27 1.18
CA GLU A 40 12.69 -3.73 0.30
C GLU A 40 11.28 -4.01 0.85
N ILE A 41 11.00 -5.26 1.22
CA ILE A 41 9.73 -5.64 1.85
C ILE A 41 9.51 -4.85 3.15
N LYS A 42 10.53 -4.74 3.99
CA LYS A 42 10.46 -3.93 5.23
C LYS A 42 10.15 -2.47 4.93
N TYR A 43 10.77 -1.90 3.90
CA TYR A 43 10.51 -0.53 3.46
C TYR A 43 9.07 -0.36 2.98
N MET A 44 8.58 -1.27 2.13
CA MET A 44 7.20 -1.25 1.63
C MET A 44 6.17 -1.33 2.78
N ILE A 45 6.35 -2.26 3.72
CA ILE A 45 5.48 -2.38 4.90
C ILE A 45 5.48 -1.08 5.71
N ARG A 46 6.67 -0.51 5.97
CA ARG A 46 6.78 0.74 6.72
C ARG A 46 6.08 1.90 6.02
N THR A 47 6.26 2.02 4.72
CA THR A 47 5.61 3.06 3.91
C THR A 47 4.09 2.91 3.94
N THR A 48 3.58 1.69 3.79
CA THR A 48 2.13 1.40 3.89
C THR A 48 1.58 1.81 5.25
N LEU A 49 2.28 1.47 6.35
CA LEU A 49 1.85 1.85 7.70
C LEU A 49 1.89 3.37 7.93
N LEU A 50 2.87 4.08 7.35
CA LEU A 50 2.94 5.54 7.40
C LEU A 50 1.79 6.17 6.63
N SER A 51 1.53 5.73 5.40
CA SER A 51 0.41 6.22 4.58
C SER A 51 -0.94 5.98 5.28
N LEU A 52 -1.10 4.82 5.91
CA LEU A 52 -2.29 4.51 6.70
C LEU A 52 -2.44 5.46 7.91
N LYS A 53 -1.33 5.75 8.61
CA LYS A 53 -1.32 6.72 9.70
C LYS A 53 -1.74 8.11 9.20
N GLU A 54 -1.18 8.57 8.08
CA GLU A 54 -1.51 9.87 7.48
C GLU A 54 -2.99 9.95 7.04
N LEU A 55 -3.54 8.83 6.55
CA LEU A 55 -4.96 8.72 6.23
C LEU A 55 -5.83 8.86 7.48
N VAL A 56 -5.50 8.12 8.56
CA VAL A 56 -6.27 8.15 9.82
C VAL A 56 -6.14 9.52 10.53
N THR A 57 -4.98 10.18 10.42
CA THR A 57 -4.77 11.52 10.98
C THR A 57 -5.36 12.65 10.13
N GLY A 58 -5.95 12.32 8.97
CA GLY A 58 -6.57 13.28 8.05
C GLY A 58 -5.57 14.13 7.27
N GLN A 59 -4.28 13.81 7.31
CA GLN A 59 -3.25 14.48 6.52
C GLN A 59 -3.34 14.13 5.03
N LEU A 60 -3.74 12.88 4.74
CA LEU A 60 -4.12 12.44 3.40
C LEU A 60 -5.64 12.49 3.27
N GLY A 61 -6.15 13.24 2.30
CA GLY A 61 -7.57 13.25 1.97
C GLY A 61 -8.00 11.92 1.32
N PHE A 62 -9.25 11.53 1.51
CA PHE A 62 -9.85 10.36 0.84
C PHE A 62 -9.72 10.39 -0.69
N GLN A 63 -9.55 11.57 -1.26
CA GLN A 63 -9.31 11.76 -2.69
C GLN A 63 -8.00 11.15 -3.17
N ASN A 64 -7.03 10.92 -2.28
CA ASN A 64 -5.75 10.31 -2.62
C ASN A 64 -5.77 8.78 -2.54
N LEU A 65 -6.88 8.20 -2.09
CA LEU A 65 -7.06 6.74 -2.15
C LEU A 65 -7.27 6.30 -3.60
N SER A 66 -6.54 5.27 -3.97
CA SER A 66 -6.78 4.55 -5.22
C SER A 66 -7.57 3.29 -4.91
N GLY A 67 -8.70 3.15 -5.58
CA GLY A 67 -9.49 1.94 -5.54
C GLY A 67 -9.11 0.98 -6.67
N PRO A 68 -9.96 -0.02 -6.96
CA PRO A 68 -9.67 -1.03 -7.99
C PRO A 68 -9.39 -0.44 -9.37
N VAL A 69 -10.11 0.61 -9.75
CA VAL A 69 -9.95 1.28 -11.06
C VAL A 69 -8.62 2.02 -11.11
N GLY A 70 -8.27 2.76 -10.06
CA GLY A 70 -6.98 3.46 -9.97
C GLY A 70 -5.79 2.50 -9.91
N VAL A 71 -5.94 1.31 -9.30
CA VAL A 71 -4.90 0.27 -9.33
C VAL A 71 -4.69 -0.27 -10.75
N VAL A 72 -5.77 -0.53 -11.50
CA VAL A 72 -5.68 -0.98 -12.90
C VAL A 72 -5.02 0.09 -13.77
N ASP A 73 -5.38 1.34 -13.59
CA ASP A 73 -4.77 2.48 -14.29
C ASP A 73 -3.27 2.58 -13.99
N ALA A 74 -2.87 2.50 -12.72
CA ALA A 74 -1.46 2.51 -12.31
C ALA A 74 -0.65 1.34 -12.90
N ILE A 75 -1.24 0.13 -13.00
CA ILE A 75 -0.60 -1.02 -13.65
C ILE A 75 -0.44 -0.73 -15.15
N GLY A 76 -1.48 -0.21 -15.81
CA GLY A 76 -1.46 0.15 -17.22
C GLY A 76 -0.40 1.19 -17.55
N THR A 77 -0.35 2.26 -16.78
CA THR A 77 0.67 3.32 -16.91
C THR A 77 2.08 2.78 -16.74
N THR A 78 2.31 2.00 -15.66
CA THR A 78 3.61 1.37 -15.41
C THR A 78 4.03 0.43 -16.55
N TYR A 79 3.07 -0.30 -17.13
CA TYR A 79 3.32 -1.18 -18.28
C TYR A 79 3.75 -0.38 -19.52
N GLU A 80 3.00 0.64 -19.89
CA GLU A 80 3.28 1.45 -21.10
C GLU A 80 4.59 2.21 -20.96
N GLU A 81 4.90 2.79 -19.81
CA GLU A 81 6.16 3.46 -19.53
C GLU A 81 7.34 2.48 -19.63
N SER A 82 7.22 1.32 -18.98
CA SER A 82 8.29 0.32 -18.94
C SER A 82 8.55 -0.35 -20.28
N LYS A 83 7.53 -0.46 -21.13
CA LYS A 83 7.63 -1.07 -22.46
C LYS A 83 8.63 -0.34 -23.36
N SER A 84 8.73 0.98 -23.23
CA SER A 84 9.69 1.81 -23.97
C SER A 84 11.13 1.60 -23.53
N GLU A 85 11.36 1.14 -22.30
CA GLU A 85 12.69 0.95 -21.71
C GLU A 85 13.28 -0.45 -21.95
N GLY A 86 12.51 -1.35 -22.53
CA GLY A 86 12.92 -2.71 -22.90
C GLY A 86 12.33 -3.80 -22.01
N ILE A 87 12.34 -5.03 -22.54
CA ILE A 87 11.66 -6.18 -21.92
C ILE A 87 12.15 -6.51 -20.50
N MET A 88 13.43 -6.32 -20.23
CA MET A 88 14.00 -6.57 -18.89
C MET A 88 13.46 -5.59 -17.88
N MET A 89 13.38 -4.30 -18.24
CA MET A 89 12.85 -3.26 -17.36
C MET A 89 11.34 -3.43 -17.14
N LEU A 90 10.61 -3.81 -18.17
CA LEU A 90 9.19 -4.15 -18.06
C LEU A 90 8.95 -5.24 -17.01
N TRP A 91 9.70 -6.36 -17.09
CA TRP A 91 9.56 -7.44 -16.10
C TRP A 91 9.91 -6.99 -14.68
N MET A 92 10.97 -6.21 -14.52
CA MET A 92 11.38 -5.71 -13.20
C MET A 92 10.33 -4.79 -12.60
N ASN A 93 9.78 -3.86 -13.37
CA ASN A 93 8.76 -2.92 -12.89
C ASN A 93 7.43 -3.63 -12.59
N MET A 94 7.02 -4.61 -13.41
CA MET A 94 5.83 -5.42 -13.14
C MET A 94 5.99 -6.26 -11.87
N LEU A 95 7.15 -6.88 -11.65
CA LEU A 95 7.42 -7.62 -10.42
C LEU A 95 7.41 -6.70 -9.19
N ASN A 96 8.01 -5.52 -9.31
CA ASN A 96 8.03 -4.53 -8.24
C ASN A 96 6.61 -4.06 -7.87
N MET A 97 5.78 -3.81 -8.89
CA MET A 97 4.36 -3.49 -8.69
C MET A 97 3.61 -4.64 -7.99
N ALA A 98 3.84 -5.88 -8.41
CA ALA A 98 3.22 -7.05 -7.78
C ALA A 98 3.63 -7.20 -6.30
N VAL A 99 4.91 -6.98 -5.98
CA VAL A 99 5.40 -7.01 -4.59
C VAL A 99 4.78 -5.88 -3.77
N LEU A 100 4.70 -4.67 -4.32
CA LEU A 100 4.06 -3.52 -3.67
C LEU A 100 2.58 -3.80 -3.35
N LEU A 101 1.82 -4.27 -4.34
CA LEU A 101 0.40 -4.59 -4.15
C LEU A 101 0.20 -5.72 -3.14
N SER A 102 1.03 -6.76 -3.18
CA SER A 102 0.99 -7.87 -2.23
C SER A 102 1.32 -7.42 -0.81
N ALA A 103 2.34 -6.57 -0.63
CA ALA A 103 2.69 -6.01 0.67
C ALA A 103 1.57 -5.14 1.24
N ASN A 104 0.98 -4.26 0.42
CA ASN A 104 -0.14 -3.43 0.81
C ASN A 104 -1.36 -4.28 1.21
N LEU A 105 -1.72 -5.28 0.41
CA LEU A 105 -2.82 -6.19 0.71
C LEU A 105 -2.58 -6.95 2.02
N GLY A 106 -1.35 -7.44 2.25
CA GLY A 106 -0.97 -8.12 3.49
C GLY A 106 -1.10 -7.23 4.72
N VAL A 107 -0.60 -5.99 4.64
CA VAL A 107 -0.72 -5.02 5.75
C VAL A 107 -2.17 -4.65 6.00
N MET A 108 -2.95 -4.40 4.95
CA MET A 108 -4.38 -4.06 5.08
C MET A 108 -5.17 -5.20 5.71
N ASN A 109 -4.90 -6.46 5.33
CA ASN A 109 -5.57 -7.62 5.90
C ASN A 109 -5.25 -7.84 7.39
N LEU A 110 -4.10 -7.37 7.88
CA LEU A 110 -3.74 -7.43 9.31
C LEU A 110 -4.37 -6.33 10.15
N LEU A 111 -5.04 -5.35 9.56
CA LEU A 111 -5.73 -4.31 10.33
C LEU A 111 -6.85 -4.90 11.19
N PRO A 112 -7.04 -4.39 12.42
CA PRO A 112 -8.09 -4.85 13.34
C PRO A 112 -9.47 -4.35 12.91
N LEU A 113 -9.82 -4.57 11.65
CA LEU A 113 -11.11 -4.15 11.08
C LEU A 113 -12.02 -5.35 10.86
N PRO A 114 -13.33 -5.24 11.14
CA PRO A 114 -14.29 -6.26 10.76
C PRO A 114 -14.23 -6.52 9.24
N ALA A 115 -14.49 -7.74 8.82
CA ALA A 115 -14.35 -8.25 7.45
C ALA A 115 -12.92 -8.61 7.01
N LEU A 116 -11.87 -8.16 7.69
CA LEU A 116 -10.48 -8.52 7.42
C LEU A 116 -9.98 -9.59 8.40
N ASP A 117 -8.87 -10.27 8.04
CA ASP A 117 -8.27 -11.32 8.87
C ASP A 117 -7.79 -10.79 10.23
N GLY A 118 -7.28 -9.56 10.27
CA GLY A 118 -6.90 -8.89 11.51
C GLY A 118 -8.07 -8.70 12.47
N GLY A 119 -9.30 -8.50 11.96
CA GLY A 119 -10.50 -8.47 12.79
C GLY A 119 -10.77 -9.81 13.48
N ARG A 120 -10.59 -10.94 12.78
CA ARG A 120 -10.71 -12.28 13.38
C ARG A 120 -9.61 -12.52 14.41
N LEU A 121 -8.39 -12.06 14.14
CA LEU A 121 -7.29 -12.15 15.10
C LEU A 121 -7.62 -11.43 16.41
N VAL A 122 -8.29 -10.28 16.37
CA VAL A 122 -8.75 -9.56 17.58
C VAL A 122 -9.70 -10.43 18.40
N PHE A 123 -10.68 -11.10 17.77
CA PHE A 123 -11.59 -12.01 18.49
C PHE A 123 -10.83 -13.16 19.12
N LEU A 124 -9.86 -13.78 18.42
CA LEU A 124 -9.01 -14.85 18.96
C LEU A 124 -8.20 -14.38 20.18
N ILE A 125 -7.64 -13.16 20.12
CA ILE A 125 -6.92 -12.57 21.26
C ILE A 125 -7.85 -12.36 22.46
N ILE A 126 -9.06 -11.86 22.22
CA ILE A 126 -10.07 -11.68 23.27
C ILE A 126 -10.45 -13.02 23.90
N GLU A 127 -10.65 -14.08 23.11
CA GLU A 127 -10.93 -15.44 23.60
C GLU A 127 -9.78 -15.97 24.46
N ALA A 128 -8.53 -15.79 23.99
CA ALA A 128 -7.34 -16.21 24.72
C ALA A 128 -7.21 -15.52 26.08
N ILE A 129 -7.47 -14.22 26.16
CA ILE A 129 -7.42 -13.44 27.40
C ILE A 129 -8.58 -13.83 28.35
N ARG A 130 -9.79 -13.96 27.82
CA ARG A 130 -11.00 -14.28 28.61
C ARG A 130 -11.11 -15.75 28.98
N ARG A 131 -10.35 -16.61 28.29
CA ARG A 131 -10.42 -18.08 28.39
C ARG A 131 -11.86 -18.64 28.19
N LYS A 132 -12.66 -17.91 27.44
CA LYS A 132 -14.04 -18.28 27.09
C LYS A 132 -14.29 -17.90 25.64
N PRO A 133 -14.91 -18.77 24.84
CA PRO A 133 -15.21 -18.48 23.43
C PRO A 133 -16.16 -17.28 23.32
N VAL A 134 -15.95 -16.47 22.30
CA VAL A 134 -16.90 -15.43 21.90
C VAL A 134 -18.07 -16.10 21.18
N ASN A 135 -19.26 -15.54 21.30
CA ASN A 135 -20.44 -16.05 20.61
C ASN A 135 -20.25 -15.87 19.10
N ARG A 136 -20.20 -16.99 18.35
CA ARG A 136 -19.99 -17.03 16.90
C ARG A 136 -21.02 -16.20 16.12
N GLU A 137 -22.24 -16.08 16.64
CA GLU A 137 -23.30 -15.29 16.02
C GLU A 137 -22.99 -13.79 16.09
N ILE A 138 -22.46 -13.33 17.24
CA ILE A 138 -22.05 -11.93 17.42
C ILE A 138 -20.84 -11.62 16.54
N GLU A 139 -19.84 -12.49 16.52
CA GLU A 139 -18.67 -12.37 15.65
C GLU A 139 -19.10 -12.29 14.18
N GLY A 140 -19.98 -13.19 13.73
CA GLY A 140 -20.50 -13.21 12.37
C GLY A 140 -21.26 -11.92 12.00
N ARG A 141 -22.08 -11.40 12.90
CA ARG A 141 -22.80 -10.13 12.69
C ARG A 141 -21.85 -8.94 12.55
N ILE A 142 -20.82 -8.88 13.38
CA ILE A 142 -19.81 -7.80 13.33
C ILE A 142 -19.03 -7.88 12.02
N HIS A 143 -18.59 -9.07 11.62
CA HIS A 143 -17.90 -9.26 10.33
C HIS A 143 -18.81 -8.92 9.15
N PHE A 144 -20.08 -9.32 9.18
CA PHE A 144 -21.04 -8.98 8.13
C PHE A 144 -21.28 -7.47 8.03
N ALA A 145 -21.46 -6.79 9.16
CA ALA A 145 -21.63 -5.34 9.18
C ALA A 145 -20.36 -4.63 8.62
N GLY A 146 -19.18 -5.12 9.00
CA GLY A 146 -17.91 -4.62 8.45
C GLY A 146 -17.79 -4.83 6.94
N LEU A 147 -18.21 -6.01 6.45
CA LEU A 147 -18.23 -6.30 5.01
C LEU A 147 -19.16 -5.34 4.25
N MET A 148 -20.36 -5.08 4.78
CA MET A 148 -21.29 -4.13 4.17
C MET A 148 -20.72 -2.70 4.14
N ALA A 149 -20.11 -2.25 5.24
CA ALA A 149 -19.44 -0.95 5.29
C ALA A 149 -18.29 -0.86 4.27
N PHE A 150 -17.50 -1.94 4.15
CA PHE A 150 -16.42 -2.02 3.19
C PHE A 150 -16.91 -1.99 1.75
N MET A 151 -18.01 -2.68 1.44
CA MET A 151 -18.64 -2.64 0.11
C MET A 151 -19.11 -1.23 -0.26
N VAL A 152 -19.73 -0.51 0.68
CA VAL A 152 -20.13 0.90 0.45
C VAL A 152 -18.90 1.77 0.20
N LEU A 153 -17.85 1.62 1.02
CA LEU A 153 -16.59 2.35 0.82
C LEU A 153 -15.99 2.07 -0.56
N MET A 154 -15.97 0.81 -1.00
CA MET A 154 -15.46 0.41 -2.32
C MET A 154 -16.21 1.11 -3.47
N VAL A 155 -17.55 1.21 -3.37
CA VAL A 155 -18.34 1.92 -4.38
C VAL A 155 -17.98 3.41 -4.41
N VAL A 156 -17.82 4.05 -3.25
CA VAL A 156 -17.44 5.47 -3.15
C VAL A 156 -16.05 5.71 -3.73
N VAL A 157 -15.09 4.86 -3.38
CA VAL A 157 -13.71 4.99 -3.88
C VAL A 157 -13.65 4.72 -5.39
N MET A 158 -14.38 3.72 -5.89
CA MET A 158 -14.46 3.44 -7.32
C MET A 158 -15.08 4.60 -8.10
N TYR A 159 -16.12 5.22 -7.57
CA TYR A 159 -16.69 6.44 -8.16
C TYR A 159 -15.67 7.57 -8.23
N ASN A 160 -14.93 7.79 -7.14
CA ASN A 160 -13.87 8.80 -7.09
C ASN A 160 -12.72 8.50 -8.08
N ASP A 161 -12.34 7.22 -8.26
CA ASP A 161 -11.33 6.83 -9.25
C ASP A 161 -11.78 7.17 -10.68
N ILE A 162 -13.04 6.86 -11.02
CA ILE A 162 -13.60 7.17 -12.33
C ILE A 162 -13.55 8.69 -12.59
N LEU A 163 -13.91 9.51 -11.60
CA LEU A 163 -13.85 10.97 -11.73
C LEU A 163 -12.42 11.53 -11.89
N LYS A 164 -11.39 10.79 -11.50
CA LYS A 164 -9.99 11.20 -11.71
C LYS A 164 -9.47 10.87 -13.09
N ILE A 165 -10.01 9.83 -13.71
CA ILE A 165 -9.53 9.32 -15.01
C ILE A 165 -10.25 10.02 -16.17
N PHE A 166 -11.50 10.44 -15.97
CA PHE A 166 -12.34 11.16 -16.94
C PHE A 166 -12.56 12.62 -16.53
#